data_67fe0e8f9c15d5349f6f60e2e025e463
#
_entry.id   67fe0e8f9c15d5349f6f60e2e025e463
#
_cell.length_a   1.000
_cell.length_b   1.000
_cell.length_c   1.000
_cell.angle_alpha   90.00
_cell.angle_beta   90.00
_cell.angle_gamma   90.00
#
_symmetry.space_group_name_H-M   'P 1'
#
loop_
_entity.id
_entity.type
_entity.pdbx_description
1 polymer ?
#
loop_
_entity_poly.entity_id
_entity_poly.type
_entity_poly.pdbx_seq_one_letter_code
_entity_poly.pdbx_strand_id
1 'polypeptide(L)'
;MKKLLALAMLLVLCTVLTGLLTGCKVSAANTMMVDDTPKVTVTSPDVPVISTEWTERQYTVSEQDETVLLTARYQIPVLTLTGSPDNSDTAAKNRQAAVQRINDWFTDWRDQQVDMLDEMEQMAREEYKITGGERWKTEDFAYRDEAGISWWQNERLLCVTLSYVSYTGGAHPSTWRQAVSFDLSTG
;
A
#
# COMPACT_ATOMS: atom_id res chain seq x y z
N MET A 1 25.49 -47.67 36.78
CA MET A 1 24.38 -46.77 37.16
C MET A 1 24.64 -45.31 36.78
N LYS A 2 25.79 -44.69 37.03
CA LYS A 2 26.05 -43.27 36.71
C LYS A 2 26.01 -42.95 35.18
N LYS A 3 26.37 -43.86 34.28
CA LYS A 3 26.32 -43.66 32.84
C LYS A 3 24.90 -43.71 32.25
N LEU A 4 23.97 -44.46 32.87
CA LEU A 4 22.58 -44.48 32.42
C LEU A 4 21.83 -43.21 32.81
N LEU A 5 22.16 -42.59 33.96
CA LEU A 5 21.55 -41.31 34.38
C LEU A 5 21.96 -40.15 33.48
N ALA A 6 23.23 -40.16 33.03
CA ALA A 6 23.71 -39.12 32.12
C ALA A 6 23.04 -39.18 30.72
N LEU A 7 22.75 -40.39 30.22
CA LEU A 7 22.08 -40.59 28.95
C LEU A 7 20.60 -40.18 29.01
N ALA A 8 19.92 -40.44 30.13
CA ALA A 8 18.53 -40.06 30.36
C ALA A 8 18.39 -38.51 30.47
N MET A 9 19.34 -37.82 31.14
CA MET A 9 19.35 -36.38 31.20
C MET A 9 19.61 -35.71 29.84
N LEU A 10 20.46 -36.29 29.02
CA LEU A 10 20.75 -35.77 27.68
C LEU A 10 19.54 -35.87 26.74
N LEU A 11 18.76 -36.98 26.86
CA LEU A 11 17.54 -37.18 26.08
C LEU A 11 16.42 -36.22 26.48
N VAL A 12 16.28 -35.92 27.76
CA VAL A 12 15.28 -34.96 28.25
C VAL A 12 15.65 -33.53 27.81
N LEU A 13 16.95 -33.18 27.79
CA LEU A 13 17.40 -31.86 27.34
C LEU A 13 17.18 -31.66 25.84
N CYS A 14 17.36 -32.72 25.01
CA CYS A 14 17.06 -32.64 23.57
C CYS A 14 15.56 -32.48 23.27
N THR A 15 14.68 -33.09 24.05
CA THR A 15 13.23 -32.98 23.83
C THR A 15 12.67 -31.60 24.24
N VAL A 16 13.30 -30.94 25.19
CA VAL A 16 12.89 -29.55 25.58
C VAL A 16 13.41 -28.53 24.57
N LEU A 17 14.56 -28.77 23.92
CA LEU A 17 15.11 -27.84 22.90
C LEU A 17 14.39 -27.92 21.55
N THR A 18 13.80 -29.09 21.20
CA THR A 18 13.02 -29.22 19.97
C THR A 18 11.60 -28.66 20.05
N GLY A 19 11.07 -28.43 21.26
CA GLY A 19 9.76 -27.79 21.47
C GLY A 19 9.75 -26.28 21.31
N LEU A 20 10.92 -25.62 21.32
CA LEU A 20 11.05 -24.16 21.22
C LEU A 20 11.34 -23.66 19.79
N LEU A 21 11.46 -24.56 18.82
CA LEU A 21 11.66 -24.24 17.39
C LEU A 21 10.40 -24.49 16.54
N THR A 22 9.23 -24.67 17.16
CA THR A 22 7.98 -24.42 16.43
C THR A 22 7.91 -22.92 16.17
N GLY A 23 8.72 -22.52 15.19
CA GLY A 23 8.76 -21.20 14.66
C GLY A 23 7.36 -20.70 14.45
N CYS A 24 7.10 -19.48 14.88
CA CYS A 24 6.09 -18.68 14.29
C CYS A 24 6.23 -18.85 12.77
N LYS A 25 5.39 -19.67 12.15
CA LYS A 25 4.98 -19.41 10.78
C LYS A 25 4.35 -18.03 10.87
N VAL A 26 5.15 -17.01 10.65
CA VAL A 26 4.64 -15.75 10.16
C VAL A 26 4.05 -16.15 8.82
N SER A 27 2.78 -16.54 8.85
CA SER A 27 1.93 -16.47 7.68
C SER A 27 2.20 -15.08 7.16
N ALA A 28 2.70 -14.96 5.95
CA ALA A 28 2.74 -13.69 5.26
C ALA A 28 1.32 -13.16 5.40
N ALA A 29 1.15 -12.26 6.37
CA ALA A 29 -0.13 -11.63 6.56
C ALA A 29 -0.32 -10.89 5.24
N ASN A 30 -1.25 -11.39 4.42
CA ASN A 30 -2.00 -10.49 3.57
C ASN A 30 -2.17 -9.25 4.41
N THR A 31 -1.44 -8.20 4.07
CA THR A 31 -1.59 -6.93 4.73
C THR A 31 -3.01 -6.52 4.38
N MET A 32 -3.95 -6.91 5.23
CA MET A 32 -5.29 -6.41 5.16
C MET A 32 -5.14 -4.91 5.32
N MET A 33 -5.16 -4.21 4.20
CA MET A 33 -5.66 -2.86 4.19
C MET A 33 -7.10 -3.01 4.63
N VAL A 34 -7.33 -2.90 5.93
CA VAL A 34 -8.66 -2.94 6.52
C VAL A 34 -9.38 -1.73 5.94
N ASP A 35 -10.34 -1.99 5.07
CA ASP A 35 -11.30 -0.99 4.60
C ASP A 35 -12.28 -0.68 5.74
N ASP A 36 -11.75 -0.10 6.81
CA ASP A 36 -12.49 0.44 7.95
C ASP A 36 -12.86 1.91 7.71
N THR A 37 -13.24 2.23 6.48
CA THR A 37 -13.77 3.56 6.19
C THR A 37 -15.18 3.67 6.75
N PRO A 38 -15.43 4.52 7.75
CA PRO A 38 -16.80 4.84 8.14
C PRO A 38 -17.44 5.56 6.95
N LYS A 39 -18.27 4.83 6.19
CA LYS A 39 -19.08 5.40 5.11
C LYS A 39 -20.11 6.35 5.73
N VAL A 40 -19.73 7.60 5.92
CA VAL A 40 -20.71 8.67 6.16
C VAL A 40 -21.33 9.00 4.81
N THR A 41 -22.54 8.49 4.56
CA THR A 41 -23.31 8.83 3.36
C THR A 41 -23.93 10.20 3.58
N VAL A 42 -23.24 11.26 3.15
CA VAL A 42 -23.81 12.60 3.07
C VAL A 42 -24.56 12.70 1.75
N THR A 43 -25.87 12.81 1.81
CA THR A 43 -26.77 12.88 0.62
C THR A 43 -27.11 14.33 0.21
N SER A 44 -26.17 15.24 0.30
CA SER A 44 -26.35 16.59 -0.26
C SER A 44 -25.79 16.62 -1.69
N PRO A 45 -26.53 17.21 -2.68
CA PRO A 45 -26.02 17.33 -4.05
C PRO A 45 -24.74 18.20 -4.15
N ASP A 46 -24.44 18.95 -3.10
CA ASP A 46 -23.30 19.84 -2.99
C ASP A 46 -22.02 19.14 -2.45
N VAL A 47 -22.16 17.92 -1.94
CA VAL A 47 -21.05 17.13 -1.42
C VAL A 47 -20.59 16.14 -2.48
N PRO A 48 -19.29 16.09 -2.85
CA PRO A 48 -18.82 15.17 -3.85
C PRO A 48 -18.96 13.71 -3.40
N VAL A 49 -19.34 12.86 -4.34
CA VAL A 49 -19.22 11.39 -4.18
C VAL A 49 -17.78 11.01 -4.42
N ILE A 50 -17.24 10.14 -3.56
CA ILE A 50 -15.88 9.64 -3.68
C ILE A 50 -15.92 8.20 -4.15
N SER A 51 -15.25 7.93 -5.26
CA SER A 51 -14.85 6.61 -5.73
C SER A 51 -13.33 6.46 -5.62
N THR A 52 -12.81 5.28 -5.90
CA THR A 52 -11.37 5.03 -5.87
C THR A 52 -10.90 4.42 -7.18
N GLU A 53 -9.70 4.78 -7.58
CA GLU A 53 -9.00 4.18 -8.73
C GLU A 53 -7.68 3.59 -8.28
N TRP A 54 -7.28 2.48 -8.95
CA TRP A 54 -6.00 1.82 -8.73
C TRP A 54 -5.09 2.01 -9.95
N THR A 55 -3.83 2.31 -9.69
CA THR A 55 -2.75 2.20 -10.66
C THR A 55 -1.84 1.06 -10.23
N GLU A 56 -1.64 0.08 -11.11
CA GLU A 56 -0.81 -1.08 -10.85
C GLU A 56 0.35 -1.14 -11.86
N ARG A 57 1.52 -1.53 -11.39
CA ARG A 57 2.72 -1.76 -12.21
C ARG A 57 3.40 -3.04 -11.74
N GLN A 58 3.93 -3.76 -12.70
CA GLN A 58 4.73 -4.96 -12.45
C GLN A 58 5.94 -4.95 -13.38
N TYR A 59 7.10 -5.21 -12.81
CA TYR A 59 8.36 -5.25 -13.52
C TYR A 59 8.95 -6.66 -13.38
N THR A 60 9.32 -7.24 -14.50
CA THR A 60 9.92 -8.58 -14.58
C THR A 60 11.36 -8.52 -15.06
N VAL A 61 12.09 -9.62 -14.93
CA VAL A 61 13.48 -9.70 -15.39
C VAL A 61 13.58 -9.41 -16.88
N SER A 62 12.72 -10.07 -17.70
CA SER A 62 12.58 -9.82 -19.14
C SER A 62 11.24 -10.38 -19.63
N GLU A 63 10.92 -10.21 -20.91
CA GLU A 63 9.74 -10.83 -21.55
C GLU A 63 9.78 -12.37 -21.55
N GLN A 64 10.95 -12.96 -21.51
CA GLN A 64 11.16 -14.42 -21.50
C GLN A 64 11.35 -14.99 -20.09
N ASP A 65 11.69 -14.15 -19.14
CA ASP A 65 11.82 -14.50 -17.71
C ASP A 65 10.82 -13.67 -16.91
N GLU A 66 9.67 -14.26 -16.64
CA GLU A 66 8.54 -13.66 -15.94
C GLU A 66 8.79 -13.50 -14.41
N THR A 67 10.01 -13.75 -13.93
CA THR A 67 10.35 -13.53 -12.52
C THR A 67 10.07 -12.07 -12.15
N VAL A 68 9.15 -11.86 -11.21
CA VAL A 68 8.74 -10.54 -10.77
C VAL A 68 9.83 -9.91 -9.90
N LEU A 69 10.32 -8.76 -10.31
CA LEU A 69 11.32 -7.98 -9.58
C LEU A 69 10.70 -6.97 -8.64
N LEU A 70 9.65 -6.29 -9.11
CA LEU A 70 8.97 -5.23 -8.38
C LEU A 70 7.49 -5.23 -8.74
N THR A 71 6.64 -5.06 -7.74
CA THR A 71 5.22 -4.73 -7.90
C THR A 71 4.93 -3.40 -7.25
N ALA A 72 4.08 -2.59 -7.87
CA ALA A 72 3.60 -1.35 -7.29
C ALA A 72 2.09 -1.20 -7.46
N ARG A 73 1.44 -0.60 -6.44
CA ARG A 73 0.00 -0.45 -6.42
C ARG A 73 -0.41 0.79 -5.64
N TYR A 74 -1.02 1.76 -6.34
CA TYR A 74 -1.42 3.04 -5.73
C TYR A 74 -2.91 3.28 -5.89
N GLN A 75 -3.57 3.58 -4.78
CA GLN A 75 -4.98 3.94 -4.74
C GLN A 75 -5.13 5.45 -4.58
N ILE A 76 -5.98 6.05 -5.41
CA ILE A 76 -6.37 7.46 -5.29
C ILE A 76 -7.88 7.60 -5.16
N PRO A 77 -8.37 8.64 -4.44
CA PRO A 77 -9.77 9.01 -4.48
C PRO A 77 -10.06 9.78 -5.77
N VAL A 78 -11.26 9.58 -6.30
CA VAL A 78 -11.81 10.37 -7.41
C VAL A 78 -13.12 10.98 -6.94
N LEU A 79 -13.14 12.31 -6.89
CA LEU A 79 -14.28 13.10 -6.44
C LEU A 79 -15.16 13.47 -7.64
N THR A 80 -16.46 13.29 -7.50
CA THR A 80 -17.44 13.66 -8.55
C THR A 80 -18.65 14.36 -7.91
N LEU A 81 -19.04 15.50 -8.46
CA LEU A 81 -20.31 16.16 -8.09
C LEU A 81 -21.47 15.50 -8.84
N THR A 82 -22.56 15.19 -8.13
CA THR A 82 -23.72 14.51 -8.69
C THR A 82 -24.76 15.47 -9.30
N GLY A 83 -24.67 16.77 -8.96
CA GLY A 83 -25.56 17.81 -9.51
C GLY A 83 -25.10 18.32 -10.86
N SER A 84 -26.05 18.66 -11.74
CA SER A 84 -25.73 19.41 -12.96
C SER A 84 -25.30 20.82 -12.54
N PRO A 85 -24.10 21.29 -12.94
CA PRO A 85 -23.67 22.64 -12.54
C PRO A 85 -24.62 23.66 -13.14
N ASP A 86 -25.31 24.41 -12.29
CA ASP A 86 -25.96 25.63 -12.74
C ASP A 86 -24.85 26.65 -13.05
N ASN A 87 -24.62 26.84 -14.36
CA ASN A 87 -23.58 27.75 -14.84
C ASN A 87 -23.81 29.22 -14.44
N SER A 88 -24.97 29.56 -13.88
CA SER A 88 -25.25 30.86 -13.32
C SER A 88 -24.83 31.02 -11.84
N ASP A 89 -24.66 29.89 -11.11
CA ASP A 89 -24.28 29.88 -9.70
C ASP A 89 -22.75 29.90 -9.52
N THR A 90 -22.24 30.99 -8.97
CA THR A 90 -20.81 31.17 -8.66
C THR A 90 -20.33 30.14 -7.62
N ALA A 91 -21.16 29.76 -6.65
CA ALA A 91 -20.79 28.78 -5.64
C ALA A 91 -20.63 27.37 -6.25
N ALA A 92 -21.51 26.99 -7.18
CA ALA A 92 -21.39 25.73 -7.91
C ALA A 92 -20.10 25.67 -8.75
N LYS A 93 -19.73 26.76 -9.44
CA LYS A 93 -18.45 26.86 -10.17
C LYS A 93 -17.24 26.70 -9.24
N ASN A 94 -17.27 27.37 -8.08
CA ASN A 94 -16.17 27.26 -7.11
C ASN A 94 -16.02 25.84 -6.59
N ARG A 95 -17.12 25.15 -6.26
CA ARG A 95 -17.08 23.73 -5.85
C ARG A 95 -16.52 22.82 -6.94
N GLN A 96 -16.94 23.02 -8.18
CA GLN A 96 -16.40 22.24 -9.30
C GLN A 96 -14.90 22.45 -9.46
N ALA A 97 -14.44 23.70 -9.37
CA ALA A 97 -13.02 24.03 -9.43
C ALA A 97 -12.24 23.45 -8.22
N ALA A 98 -12.84 23.39 -7.03
CA ALA A 98 -12.25 22.78 -5.86
C ALA A 98 -12.08 21.26 -6.05
N VAL A 99 -13.15 20.56 -6.50
CA VAL A 99 -13.11 19.13 -6.81
C VAL A 99 -12.03 18.81 -7.85
N GLN A 100 -11.93 19.62 -8.90
CA GLN A 100 -10.88 19.44 -9.91
C GLN A 100 -9.48 19.58 -9.31
N ARG A 101 -9.23 20.61 -8.49
CA ARG A 101 -7.92 20.80 -7.82
C ARG A 101 -7.56 19.63 -6.92
N ILE A 102 -8.54 19.06 -6.20
CA ILE A 102 -8.31 17.89 -5.33
C ILE A 102 -7.96 16.66 -6.18
N ASN A 103 -8.70 16.41 -7.26
CA ASN A 103 -8.41 15.31 -8.17
C ASN A 103 -7.03 15.46 -8.84
N ASP A 104 -6.68 16.67 -9.26
CA ASP A 104 -5.38 16.97 -9.84
C ASP A 104 -4.26 16.70 -8.84
N TRP A 105 -4.43 17.12 -7.57
CA TRP A 105 -3.46 16.85 -6.51
C TRP A 105 -3.20 15.35 -6.31
N PHE A 106 -4.24 14.51 -6.29
CA PHE A 106 -4.07 13.07 -6.15
C PHE A 106 -3.48 12.42 -7.40
N THR A 107 -3.82 12.94 -8.57
CA THR A 107 -3.22 12.51 -9.84
C THR A 107 -1.72 12.80 -9.87
N ASP A 108 -1.33 14.04 -9.54
CA ASP A 108 0.08 14.45 -9.47
C ASP A 108 0.84 13.66 -8.42
N TRP A 109 0.23 13.42 -7.25
CA TRP A 109 0.83 12.57 -6.22
C TRP A 109 1.08 11.15 -6.72
N ARG A 110 0.09 10.51 -7.36
CA ARG A 110 0.23 9.16 -7.94
C ARG A 110 1.32 9.12 -9.00
N ASP A 111 1.37 10.10 -9.88
CA ASP A 111 2.35 10.16 -10.95
C ASP A 111 3.76 10.31 -10.39
N GLN A 112 3.95 11.10 -9.33
CA GLN A 112 5.22 11.18 -8.60
C GLN A 112 5.64 9.84 -7.98
N GLN A 113 4.68 9.04 -7.44
CA GLN A 113 5.01 7.70 -6.96
C GLN A 113 5.45 6.79 -8.11
N VAL A 114 4.76 6.85 -9.25
CA VAL A 114 5.11 6.05 -10.44
C VAL A 114 6.48 6.43 -10.98
N ASP A 115 6.84 7.70 -11.00
CA ASP A 115 8.15 8.17 -11.47
C ASP A 115 9.31 7.66 -10.61
N MET A 116 9.09 7.42 -9.31
CA MET A 116 10.10 6.83 -8.43
C MET A 116 10.34 5.33 -8.66
N LEU A 117 9.44 4.64 -9.37
CA LEU A 117 9.57 3.19 -9.61
C LEU A 117 10.76 2.83 -10.48
N ASP A 118 11.21 3.71 -11.35
CA ASP A 118 12.38 3.46 -12.21
C ASP A 118 13.65 3.22 -11.39
N GLU A 119 13.84 3.99 -10.32
CA GLU A 119 14.97 3.80 -9.39
C GLU A 119 14.83 2.49 -8.60
N MET A 120 13.62 2.15 -8.14
CA MET A 120 13.35 0.90 -7.43
C MET A 120 13.53 -0.31 -8.35
N GLU A 121 13.09 -0.22 -9.61
CA GLU A 121 13.29 -1.26 -10.61
C GLU A 121 14.80 -1.50 -10.85
N GLN A 122 15.57 -0.42 -11.01
CA GLN A 122 17.01 -0.53 -11.20
C GLN A 122 17.68 -1.22 -10.01
N MET A 123 17.35 -0.84 -8.77
CA MET A 123 17.87 -1.48 -7.57
C MET A 123 17.51 -2.98 -7.52
N ALA A 124 16.27 -3.34 -7.82
CA ALA A 124 15.82 -4.72 -7.86
C ALA A 124 16.59 -5.54 -8.91
N ARG A 125 16.81 -4.97 -10.10
CA ARG A 125 17.60 -5.59 -11.18
C ARG A 125 19.06 -5.81 -10.80
N GLU A 126 19.67 -4.85 -10.12
CA GLU A 126 21.05 -4.96 -9.65
C GLU A 126 21.17 -6.05 -8.59
N GLU A 127 20.29 -6.09 -7.60
CA GLU A 127 20.30 -7.13 -6.58
C GLU A 127 20.02 -8.53 -7.17
N TYR A 128 19.09 -8.63 -8.12
CA TYR A 128 18.85 -9.86 -8.85
C TYR A 128 20.13 -10.42 -9.52
N LYS A 129 20.89 -9.54 -10.18
CA LYS A 129 22.16 -9.93 -10.82
C LYS A 129 23.20 -10.35 -9.81
N ILE A 130 23.37 -9.62 -8.70
CA ILE A 130 24.37 -9.91 -7.66
C ILE A 130 24.07 -11.23 -6.97
N THR A 131 22.81 -11.55 -6.72
CA THR A 131 22.38 -12.76 -6.00
C THR A 131 22.17 -13.96 -6.92
N GLY A 132 22.31 -13.78 -8.25
CA GLY A 132 22.01 -14.80 -9.24
C GLY A 132 20.53 -15.20 -9.28
N GLY A 133 19.64 -14.34 -8.80
CA GLY A 133 18.20 -14.55 -8.80
C GLY A 133 17.68 -15.55 -7.76
N GLU A 134 18.54 -16.18 -6.97
CA GLU A 134 18.12 -17.23 -6.02
C GLU A 134 17.05 -16.75 -5.03
N ARG A 135 17.14 -15.51 -4.56
CA ARG A 135 16.19 -14.91 -3.61
C ARG A 135 14.83 -14.64 -4.25
N TRP A 136 14.78 -14.38 -5.55
CA TRP A 136 13.55 -14.11 -6.30
C TRP A 136 12.76 -15.35 -6.70
N LYS A 137 13.28 -16.54 -6.45
CA LYS A 137 12.54 -17.80 -6.68
C LYS A 137 11.37 -17.98 -5.73
N THR A 138 11.27 -17.17 -4.71
CA THR A 138 10.15 -17.13 -3.80
C THR A 138 9.36 -15.83 -4.03
N GLU A 139 8.05 -15.92 -4.25
CA GLU A 139 7.15 -14.78 -4.51
C GLU A 139 7.22 -13.69 -3.42
N ASP A 140 7.64 -14.08 -2.20
CA ASP A 140 7.72 -13.18 -1.04
C ASP A 140 8.91 -12.22 -1.09
N PHE A 141 9.83 -12.38 -2.04
CA PHE A 141 11.04 -11.56 -2.10
C PHE A 141 10.97 -10.39 -3.10
N ALA A 142 10.02 -10.36 -4.02
CA ALA A 142 9.88 -9.26 -4.95
C ALA A 142 9.78 -7.92 -4.20
N TYR A 143 10.43 -6.89 -4.71
CA TYR A 143 10.25 -5.54 -4.22
C TYR A 143 8.79 -5.13 -4.34
N ARG A 144 8.32 -4.31 -3.41
CA ARG A 144 6.93 -3.90 -3.37
C ARG A 144 6.81 -2.47 -2.89
N ASP A 145 6.00 -1.67 -3.60
CA ASP A 145 5.66 -0.32 -3.19
C ASP A 145 4.16 -0.08 -3.37
N GLU A 146 3.47 0.15 -2.26
CA GLU A 146 2.02 0.21 -2.25
C GLU A 146 1.53 1.39 -1.42
N ALA A 147 0.47 2.03 -1.87
CA ALA A 147 -0.29 2.96 -1.05
C ALA A 147 -1.79 2.76 -1.23
N GLY A 148 -2.48 2.59 -0.10
CA GLY A 148 -3.92 2.59 -0.02
C GLY A 148 -4.44 3.82 0.69
N ILE A 149 -5.74 4.09 0.54
CA ILE A 149 -6.38 5.25 1.14
C ILE A 149 -7.52 4.87 2.05
N SER A 150 -7.75 5.71 3.05
CA SER A 150 -9.01 5.81 3.77
C SER A 150 -9.39 7.28 3.88
N TRP A 151 -10.69 7.58 3.97
CA TRP A 151 -11.13 8.97 4.05
C TRP A 151 -12.32 9.17 4.97
N TRP A 152 -12.45 10.40 5.40
CA TRP A 152 -13.63 10.94 6.07
C TRP A 152 -14.01 12.28 5.42
N GLN A 153 -15.30 12.54 5.23
CA GLN A 153 -15.77 13.82 4.71
C GLN A 153 -17.04 14.29 5.41
N ASN A 154 -17.23 15.60 5.39
CA ASN A 154 -18.50 16.27 5.65
C ASN A 154 -18.80 17.28 4.53
N GLU A 155 -19.73 18.18 4.74
CA GLU A 155 -20.11 19.20 3.74
C GLU A 155 -18.98 20.19 3.40
N ARG A 156 -17.94 20.30 4.25
CA ARG A 156 -16.90 21.31 4.12
C ARG A 156 -15.51 20.74 3.94
N LEU A 157 -15.21 19.63 4.55
CA LEU A 157 -13.87 19.08 4.62
C LEU A 157 -13.83 17.65 4.08
N LEU A 158 -12.76 17.36 3.37
CA LEU A 158 -12.30 16.00 3.05
C LEU A 158 -10.96 15.77 3.75
N CYS A 159 -10.88 14.71 4.56
CA CYS A 159 -9.63 14.23 5.16
C CYS A 159 -9.31 12.87 4.58
N VAL A 160 -8.13 12.71 3.98
CA VAL A 160 -7.65 11.45 3.41
C VAL A 160 -6.39 11.02 4.15
N THR A 161 -6.34 9.75 4.52
CA THR A 161 -5.14 9.11 5.05
C THR A 161 -4.57 8.19 3.98
N LEU A 162 -3.34 8.44 3.59
CA LEU A 162 -2.51 7.60 2.73
C LEU A 162 -1.74 6.64 3.63
N SER A 163 -1.86 5.34 3.38
CA SER A 163 -1.15 4.28 4.12
C SER A 163 -0.20 3.59 3.17
N TYR A 164 1.09 3.69 3.46
CA TYR A 164 2.17 3.20 2.60
C TYR A 164 2.77 1.92 3.15
N VAL A 165 3.17 1.05 2.23
CA VAL A 165 3.98 -0.15 2.47
C VAL A 165 5.07 -0.19 1.41
N SER A 166 6.33 -0.19 1.81
CA SER A 166 7.47 -0.32 0.89
C SER A 166 8.40 -1.42 1.36
N TYR A 167 8.80 -2.30 0.44
CA TYR A 167 9.70 -3.41 0.69
C TYR A 167 10.77 -3.48 -0.40
N THR A 168 12.02 -3.38 0.00
CA THR A 168 13.20 -3.40 -0.89
C THR A 168 14.21 -4.47 -0.45
N GLY A 169 13.71 -5.64 -0.05
CA GLY A 169 14.57 -6.80 0.25
C GLY A 169 15.11 -6.90 1.68
N GLY A 170 14.65 -6.06 2.61
CA GLY A 170 15.03 -6.13 4.03
C GLY A 170 14.34 -7.24 4.82
N ALA A 171 14.52 -7.26 6.14
CA ALA A 171 13.91 -8.24 7.02
C ALA A 171 12.38 -8.08 7.14
N HIS A 172 11.87 -6.87 6.93
CA HIS A 172 10.44 -6.55 6.96
C HIS A 172 10.18 -5.27 6.12
N PRO A 173 8.94 -5.09 5.64
CA PRO A 173 8.56 -3.86 4.94
C PRO A 173 8.56 -2.65 5.88
N SER A 174 8.83 -1.49 5.30
CA SER A 174 8.59 -0.19 5.94
C SER A 174 7.14 0.23 5.75
N THR A 175 6.53 0.77 6.78
CA THR A 175 5.15 1.29 6.73
C THR A 175 5.07 2.67 7.34
N TRP A 176 4.30 3.56 6.70
CA TRP A 176 4.01 4.89 7.27
C TRP A 176 2.66 5.39 6.81
N ARG A 177 2.20 6.46 7.44
CA ARG A 177 0.93 7.11 7.09
C ARG A 177 1.11 8.61 6.95
N GLN A 178 0.37 9.18 6.01
CA GLN A 178 0.27 10.60 5.79
C GLN A 178 -1.21 11.00 5.73
N ALA A 179 -1.58 12.03 6.46
CA ALA A 179 -2.92 12.61 6.38
C ALA A 179 -2.87 13.94 5.62
N VAL A 180 -3.83 14.12 4.73
CA VAL A 180 -4.06 15.38 4.00
C VAL A 180 -5.51 15.81 4.17
N SER A 181 -5.76 17.11 4.17
CA SER A 181 -7.11 17.64 4.33
C SER A 181 -7.35 18.77 3.33
N PHE A 182 -8.54 18.76 2.75
CA PHE A 182 -8.97 19.72 1.75
C PHE A 182 -10.25 20.41 2.20
N ASP A 183 -10.35 21.72 1.95
CA ASP A 183 -11.62 22.44 2.04
C ASP A 183 -12.38 22.22 0.72
N LEU A 184 -13.58 21.64 0.79
CA LEU A 184 -14.38 21.30 -0.39
C LEU A 184 -14.92 22.51 -1.15
N SER A 185 -14.73 23.73 -0.62
CA SER A 185 -15.09 25.00 -1.29
C SER A 185 -13.93 25.62 -2.07
N THR A 186 -12.68 25.28 -1.70
CA THR A 186 -11.48 25.89 -2.29
C THR A 186 -10.51 24.90 -2.91
N GLY A 187 -10.53 23.64 -2.48
CA GLY A 187 -9.59 22.60 -2.91
C GLY A 187 -8.30 22.57 -2.14
#